data_c293118896c846f2f19e91109c0bf59b
#
_entry.id   c293118896c846f2f19e91109c0bf59b
#
_cell.length_a   1.000
_cell.length_b   1.000
_cell.length_c   1.000
_cell.angle_alpha   90.00
_cell.angle_beta   90.00
_cell.angle_gamma   90.00
#
_symmetry.space_group_name_H-M   'P 1'
#
loop_
_entity.id
_entity.type
_entity.pdbx_description
1 polymer ?
#
loop_
_entity_poly.entity_id
_entity_poly.type
_entity_poly.pdbx_seq_one_letter_code
_entity_poly.pdbx_strand_id
1 'polypeptide(L)'
;EGNGAESSMKYRIIGAVACICILLVSVLNYPVLLTGRMESRRYHQHREATPKAVCAVHAEKEFCTHLPLIVIDTGGAEIPGRGLVDEEDRHMGFTTTAEGADRITAQMRVMDSAEENNHPTDAPAVESDVVIHVRGNSSRYFEKAGYRLELVDENGDNNPQSLMGMDAHHEWALHGPYLDKSLMRNYMWYNIAGECMEYAPNVRFC
;
A
#
# COMPACT_ATOMS: atom_id res chain seq x y z
N GLU A 1 -18.66 72.22 6.67
CA GLU A 1 -18.99 71.23 5.62
C GLU A 1 -17.74 70.62 4.96
N GLY A 2 -16.50 71.10 5.19
CA GLY A 2 -15.29 70.60 4.54
C GLY A 2 -14.71 69.27 5.08
N ASN A 3 -14.87 68.94 6.37
CA ASN A 3 -14.26 67.81 7.03
C ASN A 3 -14.86 66.45 6.65
N GLY A 4 -16.11 66.35 6.22
CA GLY A 4 -16.77 65.12 5.85
C GLY A 4 -16.33 64.58 4.49
N ALA A 5 -16.07 65.45 3.54
CA ALA A 5 -15.66 65.10 2.18
C ALA A 5 -14.19 64.59 2.17
N GLU A 6 -13.32 65.21 2.97
CA GLU A 6 -11.90 64.81 3.08
C GLU A 6 -11.77 63.46 3.79
N SER A 7 -12.57 63.21 4.83
CA SER A 7 -12.61 61.91 5.50
C SER A 7 -13.09 60.80 4.57
N SER A 8 -14.18 61.04 3.81
CA SER A 8 -14.72 60.08 2.83
C SER A 8 -13.68 59.72 1.73
N MET A 9 -12.92 60.69 1.26
CA MET A 9 -11.90 60.49 0.26
C MET A 9 -10.70 59.66 0.80
N LYS A 10 -10.31 59.90 2.06
CA LYS A 10 -9.25 59.09 2.73
C LYS A 10 -9.64 57.62 2.83
N TYR A 11 -10.88 57.30 3.24
CA TYR A 11 -11.35 55.89 3.30
C TYR A 11 -11.44 55.25 1.93
N ARG A 12 -11.81 55.98 0.90
CA ARG A 12 -11.81 55.46 -0.48
C ARG A 12 -10.42 55.15 -0.98
N ILE A 13 -9.42 55.99 -0.67
CA ILE A 13 -8.03 55.74 -1.02
C ILE A 13 -7.47 54.52 -0.27
N ILE A 14 -7.72 54.42 1.05
CA ILE A 14 -7.33 53.28 1.86
C ILE A 14 -7.94 52.01 1.31
N GLY A 15 -9.23 52.00 0.99
CA GLY A 15 -9.90 50.84 0.39
C GLY A 15 -9.29 50.42 -0.95
N ALA A 16 -9.01 51.41 -1.82
CA ALA A 16 -8.39 51.13 -3.12
C ALA A 16 -6.97 50.54 -2.96
N VAL A 17 -6.17 51.11 -2.04
CA VAL A 17 -4.82 50.56 -1.75
C VAL A 17 -4.91 49.14 -1.19
N ALA A 18 -5.82 48.85 -0.27
CA ALA A 18 -6.04 47.53 0.27
C ALA A 18 -6.42 46.50 -0.82
N CYS A 19 -7.34 46.86 -1.73
CA CYS A 19 -7.71 46.01 -2.87
C CYS A 19 -6.53 45.75 -3.80
N ILE A 20 -5.72 46.77 -4.09
CA ILE A 20 -4.52 46.63 -4.92
C ILE A 20 -3.50 45.68 -4.22
N CYS A 21 -3.29 45.86 -2.92
CA CYS A 21 -2.40 44.96 -2.16
C CYS A 21 -2.89 43.52 -2.18
N ILE A 22 -4.18 43.26 -2.01
CA ILE A 22 -4.78 41.91 -2.08
C ILE A 22 -4.59 41.32 -3.48
N LEU A 23 -4.82 42.09 -4.53
CA LEU A 23 -4.62 41.65 -5.90
C LEU A 23 -3.14 41.34 -6.19
N LEU A 24 -2.22 42.18 -5.73
CA LEU A 24 -0.77 41.95 -5.88
C LEU A 24 -0.34 40.68 -5.14
N VAL A 25 -0.77 40.49 -3.91
CA VAL A 25 -0.50 39.27 -3.14
C VAL A 25 -1.07 38.05 -3.86
N SER A 26 -2.29 38.13 -4.39
CA SER A 26 -2.92 37.04 -5.16
C SER A 26 -2.14 36.72 -6.44
N VAL A 27 -1.72 37.75 -7.19
CA VAL A 27 -0.93 37.57 -8.43
C VAL A 27 0.45 37.03 -8.13
N LEU A 28 1.13 37.50 -7.08
CA LEU A 28 2.46 37.01 -6.70
C LEU A 28 2.43 35.57 -6.17
N ASN A 29 1.34 35.19 -5.51
CA ASN A 29 1.17 33.82 -5.04
C ASN A 29 0.51 32.89 -6.08
N TYR A 30 -0.02 33.43 -7.18
CA TYR A 30 -0.61 32.63 -8.25
C TYR A 30 0.35 31.60 -8.86
N PRO A 31 1.62 31.92 -9.14
CA PRO A 31 2.61 30.91 -9.53
C PRO A 31 2.84 29.85 -8.44
N VAL A 32 2.85 30.22 -7.16
CA VAL A 32 3.00 29.27 -6.04
C VAL A 32 1.76 28.39 -5.91
N LEU A 33 0.57 28.94 -6.16
CA LEU A 33 -0.67 28.16 -6.20
C LEU A 33 -0.77 27.27 -7.45
N LEU A 34 -0.20 27.69 -8.59
CA LEU A 34 -0.16 26.90 -9.81
C LEU A 34 1.06 25.99 -9.92
N THR A 35 2.21 26.40 -9.37
CA THR A 35 3.47 25.63 -9.37
C THR A 35 3.75 24.99 -8.01
N GLY A 36 2.99 25.31 -6.99
CA GLY A 36 2.82 24.47 -5.81
C GLY A 36 2.11 23.19 -6.22
N ARG A 37 2.63 22.56 -7.27
CA ARG A 37 2.50 21.13 -7.45
C ARG A 37 2.98 20.57 -6.13
N MET A 38 2.05 20.10 -5.33
CA MET A 38 2.40 19.15 -4.29
C MET A 38 3.24 18.12 -5.02
N GLU A 39 4.54 18.07 -4.72
CA GLU A 39 5.37 16.99 -5.22
C GLU A 39 4.64 15.72 -4.84
N SER A 40 4.18 14.99 -5.84
CA SER A 40 3.43 13.78 -5.61
C SER A 40 4.33 12.83 -4.84
N ARG A 41 3.97 12.50 -3.62
CA ARG A 41 4.72 11.60 -2.75
C ARG A 41 4.83 10.19 -3.33
N ARG A 42 3.84 9.80 -4.15
CA ARG A 42 3.69 8.42 -4.63
C ARG A 42 3.71 8.27 -6.13
N TYR A 43 3.68 9.37 -6.85
CA TYR A 43 3.63 9.35 -8.31
C TYR A 43 4.86 8.71 -8.98
N HIS A 44 6.05 8.89 -8.39
CA HIS A 44 7.29 8.27 -8.85
C HIS A 44 7.21 6.75 -8.92
N GLN A 45 6.49 6.13 -7.99
CA GLN A 45 6.31 4.69 -7.92
C GLN A 45 5.65 4.09 -9.17
N HIS A 46 4.93 4.92 -9.95
CA HIS A 46 4.22 4.49 -11.15
C HIS A 46 4.96 4.84 -12.44
N ARG A 47 5.84 5.84 -12.41
CA ARG A 47 6.56 6.31 -13.60
C ARG A 47 7.88 5.61 -13.85
N GLU A 48 8.48 5.09 -12.80
CA GLU A 48 9.79 4.43 -12.87
C GLU A 48 9.70 2.93 -13.17
N ALA A 49 8.50 2.39 -13.32
CA ALA A 49 8.32 1.00 -13.73
C ALA A 49 8.77 0.84 -15.20
N THR A 50 10.01 0.40 -15.37
CA THR A 50 10.51 -0.03 -16.69
C THR A 50 9.87 -1.36 -17.06
N PRO A 51 9.45 -1.54 -18.33
CA PRO A 51 9.01 -2.85 -18.80
C PRO A 51 10.15 -3.87 -18.63
N LYS A 52 9.90 -4.93 -17.89
CA LYS A 52 10.86 -6.04 -17.75
C LYS A 52 10.95 -6.82 -19.04
N ALA A 53 12.12 -7.38 -19.33
CA ALA A 53 12.29 -8.29 -20.45
C ALA A 53 11.38 -9.51 -20.26
N VAL A 54 10.71 -9.92 -21.33
CA VAL A 54 9.94 -11.19 -21.31
C VAL A 54 10.95 -12.33 -21.18
N CYS A 55 10.76 -13.17 -20.17
CA CYS A 55 11.60 -14.35 -19.98
C CYS A 55 11.46 -15.27 -21.20
N ALA A 56 12.56 -15.49 -21.91
CA ALA A 56 12.59 -16.34 -23.09
C ALA A 56 12.86 -17.81 -22.78
N VAL A 57 13.22 -18.14 -21.55
CA VAL A 57 13.75 -19.46 -21.17
C VAL A 57 13.14 -19.92 -19.85
N HIS A 58 11.89 -20.32 -19.87
CA HIS A 58 11.28 -21.09 -18.79
C HIS A 58 10.48 -22.26 -19.40
N ALA A 59 10.40 -23.36 -18.68
CA ALA A 59 9.56 -24.48 -19.09
C ALA A 59 8.09 -24.02 -19.09
N GLU A 60 7.27 -24.51 -20.03
CA GLU A 60 5.86 -24.12 -20.20
C GLU A 60 4.99 -24.25 -18.93
N LYS A 61 5.49 -24.88 -17.88
CA LYS A 61 4.81 -25.11 -16.60
C LYS A 61 5.40 -24.36 -15.42
N GLU A 62 6.48 -23.59 -15.61
CA GLU A 62 7.06 -22.80 -14.53
C GLU A 62 6.33 -21.50 -14.36
N PHE A 63 6.03 -21.17 -13.11
CA PHE A 63 5.41 -19.88 -12.78
C PHE A 63 6.40 -18.75 -13.07
N CYS A 64 5.97 -17.78 -13.87
CA CYS A 64 6.76 -16.62 -14.26
C CYS A 64 5.90 -15.35 -14.19
N THR A 65 6.39 -14.33 -13.52
CA THR A 65 5.67 -13.06 -13.36
C THR A 65 6.61 -11.85 -13.46
N HIS A 66 6.12 -10.75 -14.03
CA HIS A 66 6.81 -9.46 -14.03
C HIS A 66 6.66 -8.72 -12.68
N LEU A 67 5.70 -9.11 -11.85
CA LEU A 67 5.52 -8.57 -10.51
C LEU A 67 6.51 -9.18 -9.53
N PRO A 68 6.81 -8.51 -8.40
CA PRO A 68 7.45 -9.16 -7.28
C PRO A 68 6.68 -10.42 -6.87
N LEU A 69 7.38 -11.45 -6.49
CA LEU A 69 6.82 -12.74 -6.11
C LEU A 69 7.13 -13.03 -4.64
N ILE A 70 6.09 -13.27 -3.86
CA ILE A 70 6.21 -13.71 -2.47
C ILE A 70 5.88 -15.20 -2.41
N VAL A 71 6.83 -16.00 -1.96
CA VAL A 71 6.65 -17.43 -1.70
C VAL A 71 6.64 -17.65 -0.19
N ILE A 72 5.59 -18.29 0.30
CA ILE A 72 5.45 -18.67 1.71
C ILE A 72 5.41 -20.18 1.80
N ASP A 73 6.41 -20.76 2.44
CA ASP A 73 6.51 -22.20 2.69
C ASP A 73 6.05 -22.49 4.12
N THR A 74 4.90 -23.12 4.25
CA THR A 74 4.30 -23.52 5.53
C THR A 74 4.71 -24.92 5.96
N GLY A 75 5.58 -25.61 5.21
CA GLY A 75 5.88 -27.01 5.43
C GLY A 75 4.66 -27.95 5.29
N GLY A 76 3.64 -27.50 4.54
CA GLY A 76 2.39 -28.23 4.35
C GLY A 76 1.31 -27.96 5.42
N ALA A 77 1.58 -27.09 6.41
CA ALA A 77 0.59 -26.69 7.39
C ALA A 77 -0.46 -25.76 6.78
N GLU A 78 -1.73 -25.93 7.17
CA GLU A 78 -2.79 -25.01 6.77
C GLU A 78 -2.68 -23.70 7.57
N ILE A 79 -2.82 -22.55 6.88
CA ILE A 79 -2.77 -21.26 7.53
C ILE A 79 -4.11 -21.02 8.26
N PRO A 80 -4.10 -20.87 9.61
CA PRO A 80 -5.31 -20.73 10.40
C PRO A 80 -5.99 -19.36 10.21
N GLY A 81 -7.25 -19.27 10.67
CA GLY A 81 -8.04 -18.07 10.63
C GLY A 81 -9.04 -18.00 9.47
N ARG A 82 -9.21 -19.06 8.68
CA ARG A 82 -10.32 -19.19 7.71
C ARG A 82 -11.67 -19.22 8.41
N GLY A 83 -12.67 -18.57 7.80
CA GLY A 83 -14.04 -18.62 8.30
C GLY A 83 -14.64 -20.03 8.09
N LEU A 84 -15.26 -20.53 9.13
CA LEU A 84 -16.02 -21.77 9.12
C LEU A 84 -17.51 -21.46 8.96
N VAL A 85 -18.17 -22.18 8.07
CA VAL A 85 -19.62 -22.12 7.89
C VAL A 85 -20.21 -23.53 8.08
N ASP A 86 -21.41 -23.61 8.59
CA ASP A 86 -22.16 -24.86 8.65
C ASP A 86 -22.98 -25.11 7.37
N GLU A 87 -23.75 -26.17 7.35
CA GLU A 87 -24.61 -26.56 6.19
C GLU A 87 -25.69 -25.52 5.86
N GLU A 88 -26.01 -24.61 6.80
CA GLU A 88 -26.97 -23.53 6.62
C GLU A 88 -26.30 -22.16 6.41
N ASP A 89 -25.03 -22.14 6.00
CA ASP A 89 -24.23 -20.92 5.77
C ASP A 89 -24.08 -20.00 7.02
N ARG A 90 -24.25 -20.54 8.24
CA ARG A 90 -24.02 -19.76 9.47
C ARG A 90 -22.55 -19.76 9.84
N HIS A 91 -22.08 -18.62 10.26
CA HIS A 91 -20.70 -18.42 10.68
C HIS A 91 -20.42 -19.14 12.01
N MET A 92 -19.54 -20.14 11.98
CA MET A 92 -19.20 -20.99 13.12
C MET A 92 -17.88 -20.62 13.81
N GLY A 93 -17.21 -19.57 13.36
CA GLY A 93 -15.91 -19.16 13.88
C GLY A 93 -14.80 -19.24 12.83
N PHE A 94 -13.58 -19.51 13.30
CA PHE A 94 -12.41 -19.53 12.45
C PHE A 94 -11.58 -20.79 12.68
N THR A 95 -10.85 -21.23 11.65
CA THR A 95 -9.93 -22.37 11.76
C THR A 95 -8.77 -22.04 12.71
N THR A 96 -8.30 -23.04 13.44
CA THR A 96 -7.08 -23.02 14.25
C THR A 96 -6.20 -24.20 13.85
N THR A 97 -4.94 -24.23 14.32
CA THR A 97 -4.11 -25.41 14.20
C THR A 97 -4.69 -26.57 15.02
N ALA A 98 -4.12 -27.76 14.87
CA ALA A 98 -4.53 -28.94 15.66
C ALA A 98 -4.34 -28.70 17.19
N GLU A 99 -3.39 -27.86 17.57
CA GLU A 99 -3.08 -27.47 18.95
C GLU A 99 -3.92 -26.27 19.42
N GLY A 100 -4.81 -25.73 18.55
CA GLY A 100 -5.68 -24.60 18.86
C GLY A 100 -5.02 -23.23 18.67
N ALA A 101 -3.86 -23.13 18.02
CA ALA A 101 -3.23 -21.85 17.75
C ALA A 101 -3.95 -21.12 16.60
N ASP A 102 -3.98 -19.79 16.66
CA ASP A 102 -4.61 -18.90 15.68
C ASP A 102 -3.65 -18.43 14.58
N ARG A 103 -2.37 -18.83 14.65
CA ARG A 103 -1.29 -18.49 13.72
C ARG A 103 -0.25 -19.60 13.64
N ILE A 104 0.57 -19.58 12.58
CA ILE A 104 1.70 -20.49 12.41
C ILE A 104 2.96 -19.73 12.03
N THR A 105 4.12 -20.34 12.24
CA THR A 105 5.39 -19.86 11.67
C THR A 105 5.63 -20.54 10.33
N ALA A 106 6.10 -19.78 9.36
CA ALA A 106 6.41 -20.20 8.00
C ALA A 106 7.67 -19.49 7.51
N GLN A 107 8.25 -19.96 6.41
CA GLN A 107 9.36 -19.28 5.74
C GLN A 107 8.82 -18.44 4.59
N MET A 108 9.28 -17.20 4.49
CA MET A 108 8.93 -16.28 3.41
C MET A 108 10.17 -15.95 2.57
N ARG A 109 10.01 -16.00 1.27
CA ARG A 109 10.99 -15.52 0.30
C ARG A 109 10.34 -14.52 -0.65
N VAL A 110 11.02 -13.42 -0.92
CA VAL A 110 10.56 -12.38 -1.84
C VAL A 110 11.56 -12.30 -3.00
N MET A 111 11.11 -12.58 -4.20
CA MET A 111 11.84 -12.35 -5.43
C MET A 111 11.36 -11.03 -6.03
N ASP A 112 12.28 -10.08 -6.18
CA ASP A 112 11.98 -8.71 -6.67
C ASP A 112 13.11 -8.22 -7.57
N SER A 113 13.24 -8.83 -8.76
CA SER A 113 14.18 -8.37 -9.76
C SER A 113 13.68 -7.08 -10.43
N ALA A 114 14.56 -6.11 -10.58
CA ALA A 114 14.27 -4.88 -11.33
C ALA A 114 14.34 -5.08 -12.86
N GLU A 115 15.10 -6.06 -13.33
CA GLU A 115 15.47 -6.23 -14.74
C GLU A 115 14.73 -7.38 -15.42
N GLU A 116 14.50 -8.47 -14.68
CA GLU A 116 13.96 -9.72 -15.21
C GLU A 116 12.64 -10.10 -14.52
N ASN A 117 11.91 -11.03 -15.12
CA ASN A 117 10.76 -11.66 -14.49
C ASN A 117 11.21 -12.50 -13.30
N ASN A 118 10.31 -12.65 -12.34
CA ASN A 118 10.53 -13.38 -11.11
C ASN A 118 9.97 -14.81 -11.22
N HIS A 119 10.72 -15.77 -10.68
CA HIS A 119 10.36 -17.19 -10.59
C HIS A 119 10.49 -17.69 -9.14
N PRO A 120 9.76 -18.74 -8.75
CA PRO A 120 9.86 -19.30 -7.39
C PRO A 120 11.25 -19.84 -7.04
N THR A 121 12.07 -20.15 -8.05
CA THR A 121 13.41 -20.74 -7.91
C THR A 121 14.54 -19.72 -7.92
N ASP A 122 14.21 -18.45 -8.16
CA ASP A 122 15.21 -17.37 -8.18
C ASP A 122 15.77 -17.12 -6.78
N ALA A 123 16.96 -16.53 -6.73
CA ALA A 123 17.54 -16.08 -5.47
C ALA A 123 16.65 -14.98 -4.85
N PRO A 124 16.22 -15.13 -3.59
CA PRO A 124 15.38 -14.14 -2.96
C PRO A 124 16.13 -12.83 -2.69
N ALA A 125 15.46 -11.71 -2.90
CA ALA A 125 15.93 -10.39 -2.45
C ALA A 125 15.78 -10.23 -0.92
N VAL A 126 14.75 -10.87 -0.35
CA VAL A 126 14.50 -10.93 1.10
C VAL A 126 14.09 -12.36 1.47
N GLU A 127 14.65 -12.86 2.57
CA GLU A 127 14.25 -14.12 3.21
C GLU A 127 14.07 -13.88 4.71
N SER A 128 12.99 -14.38 5.28
CA SER A 128 12.70 -14.24 6.72
C SER A 128 11.72 -15.31 7.17
N ASP A 129 11.80 -15.70 8.43
CA ASP A 129 10.69 -16.38 9.08
C ASP A 129 9.52 -15.40 9.26
N VAL A 130 8.31 -15.92 9.19
CA VAL A 130 7.10 -15.14 9.35
C VAL A 130 6.09 -15.86 10.22
N VAL A 131 5.44 -15.10 11.10
CA VAL A 131 4.21 -15.54 11.76
C VAL A 131 3.04 -15.10 10.90
N ILE A 132 2.22 -16.07 10.47
CA ILE A 132 1.16 -15.84 9.49
C ILE A 132 -0.20 -16.36 9.96
N HIS A 133 -1.24 -15.62 9.63
CA HIS A 133 -2.63 -16.04 9.76
C HIS A 133 -3.54 -15.36 8.74
N VAL A 134 -4.72 -15.93 8.49
CA VAL A 134 -5.74 -15.29 7.65
C VAL A 134 -6.34 -14.10 8.40
N ARG A 135 -6.34 -12.92 7.76
CA ARG A 135 -6.84 -11.67 8.34
C ARG A 135 -8.19 -11.25 7.76
N GLY A 136 -8.85 -10.38 8.49
CA GLY A 136 -10.11 -9.76 8.09
C GLY A 136 -11.26 -10.13 9.03
N ASN A 137 -12.46 -9.77 8.65
CA ASN A 137 -13.70 -10.18 9.29
C ASN A 137 -14.49 -11.05 8.28
N SER A 138 -15.41 -10.50 7.53
CA SER A 138 -16.17 -11.20 6.49
C SER A 138 -15.28 -11.73 5.34
N SER A 139 -14.14 -11.09 5.05
CA SER A 139 -13.22 -11.55 4.01
C SER A 139 -12.51 -12.88 4.33
N ARG A 140 -12.56 -13.36 5.57
CA ARG A 140 -12.03 -14.69 5.94
C ARG A 140 -12.83 -15.86 5.36
N TYR A 141 -14.06 -15.58 4.92
CA TYR A 141 -14.96 -16.57 4.30
C TYR A 141 -14.79 -16.65 2.77
N PHE A 142 -13.98 -15.77 2.17
CA PHE A 142 -13.76 -15.79 0.73
C PHE A 142 -12.65 -16.76 0.35
N GLU A 143 -12.74 -17.34 -0.84
CA GLU A 143 -11.72 -18.25 -1.38
C GLU A 143 -10.34 -17.56 -1.45
N LYS A 144 -10.28 -16.31 -1.91
CA LYS A 144 -9.06 -15.49 -1.89
C LYS A 144 -9.00 -14.69 -0.60
N ALA A 145 -8.39 -15.27 0.41
CA ALA A 145 -8.20 -14.62 1.69
C ALA A 145 -7.08 -13.56 1.66
N GLY A 146 -7.13 -12.64 2.60
CA GLY A 146 -5.98 -11.80 2.95
C GLY A 146 -5.22 -12.39 4.12
N TYR A 147 -3.92 -12.09 4.23
CA TYR A 147 -3.05 -12.60 5.31
C TYR A 147 -2.40 -11.45 6.06
N ARG A 148 -2.16 -11.64 7.35
CA ARG A 148 -1.23 -10.84 8.13
C ARG A 148 0.06 -11.61 8.27
N LEU A 149 1.16 -10.91 8.07
CA LEU A 149 2.52 -11.40 8.21
C LEU A 149 3.21 -10.56 9.28
N GLU A 150 3.92 -11.23 10.18
CA GLU A 150 4.83 -10.62 11.14
C GLU A 150 6.20 -11.23 10.88
N LEU A 151 7.15 -10.44 10.35
CA LEU A 151 8.51 -10.90 10.09
C LEU A 151 9.24 -11.08 11.41
N VAL A 152 9.83 -12.23 11.61
CA VAL A 152 10.54 -12.57 12.83
C VAL A 152 11.93 -13.16 12.49
N ASP A 153 12.85 -13.06 13.44
CA ASP A 153 14.14 -13.71 13.36
C ASP A 153 14.07 -15.16 13.92
N GLU A 154 15.19 -15.83 13.96
CA GLU A 154 15.34 -17.19 14.48
C GLU A 154 14.97 -17.34 15.97
N ASN A 155 14.94 -16.24 16.73
CA ASN A 155 14.55 -16.23 18.13
C ASN A 155 13.05 -15.92 18.29
N GLY A 156 12.35 -15.55 17.22
CA GLY A 156 10.97 -15.09 17.23
C GLY A 156 10.80 -13.60 17.54
N ASP A 157 11.89 -12.83 17.55
CA ASP A 157 11.85 -11.39 17.74
C ASP A 157 11.54 -10.68 16.41
N ASN A 158 10.97 -9.48 16.50
CA ASN A 158 10.61 -8.68 15.33
C ASN A 158 11.81 -8.43 14.42
N ASN A 159 11.69 -8.76 13.14
CA ASN A 159 12.71 -8.60 12.10
C ASN A 159 12.26 -7.61 11.02
N PRO A 160 12.39 -6.27 11.22
CA PRO A 160 11.94 -5.29 10.23
C PRO A 160 12.75 -5.39 8.94
N GLN A 161 12.09 -5.64 7.81
CA GLN A 161 12.67 -5.69 6.48
C GLN A 161 11.96 -4.71 5.53
N SER A 162 12.73 -4.14 4.59
CA SER A 162 12.20 -3.38 3.47
C SER A 162 11.73 -4.35 2.39
N LEU A 163 10.45 -4.30 2.03
CA LEU A 163 9.88 -5.14 0.98
C LEU A 163 9.51 -4.27 -0.24
N MET A 164 9.98 -4.67 -1.44
CA MET A 164 9.60 -4.02 -2.70
C MET A 164 9.78 -2.49 -2.69
N GLY A 165 10.88 -2.01 -2.10
CA GLY A 165 11.19 -0.58 -1.98
C GLY A 165 10.30 0.21 -1.02
N MET A 166 9.49 -0.45 -0.19
CA MET A 166 8.77 0.18 0.92
C MET A 166 9.65 0.22 2.17
N ASP A 167 9.38 1.16 3.08
CA ASP A 167 10.13 1.33 4.32
C ASP A 167 10.15 0.04 5.16
N ALA A 168 11.25 -0.20 5.88
CA ALA A 168 11.41 -1.38 6.69
C ALA A 168 10.36 -1.46 7.80
N HIS A 169 9.64 -2.56 7.85
CA HIS A 169 8.65 -2.89 8.87
C HIS A 169 8.63 -4.39 9.13
N HIS A 170 8.15 -4.80 10.30
CA HIS A 170 7.96 -6.21 10.61
C HIS A 170 6.53 -6.70 10.34
N GLU A 171 5.54 -5.81 10.36
CA GLU A 171 4.14 -6.16 10.09
C GLU A 171 3.73 -5.82 8.66
N TRP A 172 3.19 -6.79 7.95
CA TRP A 172 2.74 -6.68 6.58
C TRP A 172 1.35 -7.29 6.39
N ALA A 173 0.67 -6.84 5.37
CA ALA A 173 -0.62 -7.39 4.98
C ALA A 173 -0.63 -7.76 3.49
N LEU A 174 -0.83 -9.04 3.20
CA LEU A 174 -1.19 -9.48 1.87
C LEU A 174 -2.70 -9.33 1.68
N HIS A 175 -3.09 -8.49 0.74
CA HIS A 175 -4.50 -8.23 0.46
C HIS A 175 -5.03 -9.17 -0.61
N GLY A 176 -6.08 -9.94 -0.28
CA GLY A 176 -6.80 -10.79 -1.23
C GLY A 176 -8.07 -10.08 -1.75
N PRO A 177 -8.02 -9.31 -2.84
CA PRO A 177 -9.16 -8.52 -3.32
C PRO A 177 -10.20 -9.38 -4.04
N TYR A 178 -10.87 -10.28 -3.32
CA TYR A 178 -11.83 -11.24 -3.90
C TYR A 178 -13.03 -10.55 -4.56
N LEU A 179 -13.61 -9.55 -3.89
CA LEU A 179 -14.79 -8.82 -4.39
C LEU A 179 -14.43 -7.73 -5.41
N ASP A 180 -13.19 -7.26 -5.39
CA ASP A 180 -12.71 -6.25 -6.34
C ASP A 180 -12.18 -6.92 -7.61
N LYS A 181 -13.03 -7.08 -8.60
CA LYS A 181 -12.67 -7.72 -9.88
C LYS A 181 -11.70 -6.89 -10.72
N SER A 182 -11.52 -5.61 -10.41
CA SER A 182 -10.48 -4.77 -11.03
C SER A 182 -9.09 -4.99 -10.41
N LEU A 183 -9.02 -5.54 -9.20
CA LEU A 183 -7.82 -5.69 -8.35
C LEU A 183 -7.13 -4.37 -7.99
N MET A 184 -7.69 -3.23 -8.37
CA MET A 184 -7.03 -1.92 -8.32
C MET A 184 -7.57 -0.98 -7.24
N ARG A 185 -8.76 -1.20 -6.69
CA ARG A 185 -9.43 -0.21 -5.82
C ARG A 185 -8.60 0.14 -4.60
N ASN A 186 -8.09 -0.83 -3.86
CA ASN A 186 -7.26 -0.57 -2.68
C ASN A 186 -5.96 0.12 -3.07
N TYR A 187 -5.33 -0.32 -4.16
CA TYR A 187 -4.11 0.30 -4.67
C TYR A 187 -4.33 1.77 -5.00
N MET A 188 -5.40 2.10 -5.73
CA MET A 188 -5.75 3.49 -6.05
C MET A 188 -6.03 4.32 -4.79
N TRP A 189 -6.89 3.82 -3.90
CA TRP A 189 -7.30 4.58 -2.72
C TRP A 189 -6.15 4.84 -1.75
N TYR A 190 -5.28 3.87 -1.50
CA TYR A 190 -4.11 4.09 -0.65
C TYR A 190 -3.12 5.09 -1.26
N ASN A 191 -2.94 5.07 -2.57
CA ASN A 191 -2.08 6.04 -3.24
C ASN A 191 -2.70 7.45 -3.22
N ILE A 192 -4.00 7.60 -3.50
CA ILE A 192 -4.71 8.87 -3.39
C ILE A 192 -4.67 9.38 -1.93
N ALA A 193 -4.94 8.52 -0.97
CA ALA A 193 -4.86 8.88 0.44
C ALA A 193 -3.44 9.34 0.83
N GLY A 194 -2.40 8.67 0.31
CA GLY A 194 -1.01 9.06 0.54
C GLY A 194 -0.61 10.41 -0.04
N GLU A 195 -1.33 10.91 -1.04
CA GLU A 195 -1.14 12.28 -1.56
C GLU A 195 -1.84 13.34 -0.69
N CYS A 196 -2.99 13.00 -0.09
CA CYS A 196 -3.87 13.94 0.57
C CYS A 196 -3.78 13.91 2.10
N MET A 197 -3.32 12.81 2.69
CA MET A 197 -3.33 12.58 4.14
C MET A 197 -1.90 12.58 4.68
N GLU A 198 -1.75 12.91 5.95
CA GLU A 198 -0.47 12.84 6.65
C GLU A 198 0.06 11.39 6.73
N TYR A 199 -0.84 10.44 6.92
CA TYR A 199 -0.54 9.02 6.98
C TYR A 199 -1.48 8.20 6.10
N ALA A 200 -0.91 7.33 5.29
CA ALA A 200 -1.61 6.25 4.59
C ALA A 200 -0.65 5.09 4.32
N PRO A 201 -1.12 3.83 4.38
CA PRO A 201 -0.28 2.68 4.06
C PRO A 201 0.32 2.78 2.66
N ASN A 202 1.57 2.36 2.52
CA ASN A 202 2.18 2.15 1.22
C ASN A 202 1.73 0.80 0.65
N VAL A 203 1.65 0.68 -0.67
CA VAL A 203 1.13 -0.53 -1.33
C VAL A 203 1.94 -0.87 -2.57
N ARG A 204 2.08 -2.16 -2.85
CA ARG A 204 2.68 -2.72 -4.06
C ARG A 204 1.85 -3.90 -4.53
N PHE A 205 1.87 -4.14 -5.83
CA PHE A 205 1.41 -5.40 -6.39
C PHE A 205 2.51 -6.48 -6.26
N CYS A 206 2.09 -7.70 -5.99
CA CYS A 206 2.94 -8.88 -5.96
C CYS A 206 2.15 -10.11 -6.41
#